data_6475a89eb39b6325c073f75d3dc7fd23
#
_entry.id   6475a89eb39b6325c073f75d3dc7fd23
#
_cell.length_a   1.000
_cell.length_b   1.000
_cell.length_c   1.000
_cell.angle_alpha   90.00
_cell.angle_beta   90.00
_cell.angle_gamma   90.00
#
_symmetry.space_group_name_H-M   'P 1'
#
loop_
_entity.id
_entity.type
_entity.pdbx_description
1 polymer ?
#
loop_
_entity_poly.entity_id
_entity_poly.type
_entity_poly.pdbx_seq_one_letter_code
_entity_poly.pdbx_strand_id
1 'polypeptide(L)'
;MTGARRAAALAALFAAGPPALQAQLYVPNQDDATVSVIDPGTRRLLRTVDLRRHGVGDNAKPHHVQVEPDGSAWYVTLIGAGKVLKLDPGNRVLGSVDLEVPGLIALHPSKDLMFVGRSMSAVNPPPRIAVIRRSDMTLLDEVDLLFPRPHGIAVHPAGDVVYVASLGTNQIASVGVDQGEVRLLNVPGMAKGFVHAAVSPDGSMLAVTAELTDSLLVFDLANPSVPKLARGLPMPDGPFESAFTPDGRSIFVTALNANRVAVVDTRNWSVRVLSEHAGFGQPHGIALSPDGSRVFVGNRHQFGGVHDHSGGRPAGTGTVVAICVESRSVDTVLSVGRYAAGLGMTPARPGVAAAPRPCR
;
A
#
# COMPACT_ATOMS: atom_id res chain seq x y z
N MET A 1 0.39 1.37 78.71
CA MET A 1 1.02 2.22 77.66
C MET A 1 0.94 1.44 76.34
N THR A 2 -0.06 1.70 75.52
CA THR A 2 -0.38 0.97 74.30
C THR A 2 0.05 1.78 73.11
N GLY A 3 1.10 1.33 72.45
CA GLY A 3 1.63 1.98 71.26
C GLY A 3 0.93 1.46 69.97
N ALA A 4 0.10 2.29 69.35
CA ALA A 4 -0.55 1.99 68.06
C ALA A 4 0.45 2.22 66.93
N ARG A 5 0.81 1.16 66.22
CA ARG A 5 1.58 1.26 64.94
C ARG A 5 0.62 1.59 63.82
N ARG A 6 0.79 2.79 63.25
CA ARG A 6 0.11 3.18 61.98
C ARG A 6 0.81 2.51 60.79
N ALA A 7 0.14 1.63 60.12
CA ALA A 7 0.59 1.11 58.83
C ALA A 7 0.26 2.15 57.73
N ALA A 8 1.25 2.66 57.08
CA ALA A 8 1.09 3.51 55.90
C ALA A 8 0.93 2.59 54.69
N ALA A 9 -0.25 2.62 54.07
CA ALA A 9 -0.49 1.95 52.78
C ALA A 9 0.09 2.82 51.66
N LEU A 10 1.14 2.36 51.00
CA LEU A 10 1.65 2.94 49.76
C LEU A 10 0.68 2.54 48.62
N ALA A 11 -0.11 3.47 48.15
CA ALA A 11 -0.88 3.30 46.90
C ALA A 11 0.08 3.43 45.72
N ALA A 12 0.37 2.32 45.05
CA ALA A 12 1.11 2.32 43.77
C ALA A 12 0.21 2.92 42.71
N LEU A 13 0.48 4.16 42.31
CA LEU A 13 -0.06 4.74 41.07
C LEU A 13 0.56 3.97 39.89
N PHE A 14 -0.18 3.05 39.29
CA PHE A 14 0.10 2.55 37.95
C PHE A 14 -0.12 3.71 36.99
N ALA A 15 0.95 4.35 36.51
CA ALA A 15 0.89 5.26 35.41
C ALA A 15 0.38 4.46 34.19
N ALA A 16 -0.87 4.68 33.80
CA ALA A 16 -1.38 4.16 32.54
C ALA A 16 -0.50 4.76 31.44
N GLY A 17 0.26 3.92 30.76
CA GLY A 17 1.02 4.35 29.57
C GLY A 17 0.06 4.96 28.55
N PRO A 18 0.56 5.78 27.61
CA PRO A 18 -0.30 6.39 26.60
C PRO A 18 -1.11 5.30 25.91
N PRO A 19 -2.42 5.54 25.63
CA PRO A 19 -3.28 4.53 25.02
C PRO A 19 -2.62 4.06 23.72
N ALA A 20 -2.57 2.74 23.56
CA ALA A 20 -2.00 2.16 22.36
C ALA A 20 -2.74 2.71 21.14
N LEU A 21 -2.02 3.36 20.21
CA LEU A 21 -2.59 3.81 18.95
C LEU A 21 -3.31 2.63 18.29
N GLN A 22 -4.62 2.76 18.12
CA GLN A 22 -5.46 1.74 17.50
C GLN A 22 -5.08 1.65 16.02
N ALA A 23 -4.94 0.43 15.50
CA ALA A 23 -4.70 0.23 14.08
C ALA A 23 -5.79 0.90 13.24
N GLN A 24 -5.41 1.53 12.15
CA GLN A 24 -6.31 2.21 11.22
C GLN A 24 -5.98 1.82 9.79
N LEU A 25 -7.02 1.64 8.99
CA LEU A 25 -6.95 1.49 7.54
C LEU A 25 -7.37 2.82 6.91
N TYR A 26 -6.52 3.36 6.06
CA TYR A 26 -6.75 4.59 5.31
C TYR A 26 -7.07 4.24 3.86
N VAL A 27 -8.17 4.77 3.37
CA VAL A 27 -8.70 4.51 2.02
C VAL A 27 -8.85 5.83 1.28
N PRO A 28 -7.97 6.16 0.35
CA PRO A 28 -8.12 7.35 -0.47
C PRO A 28 -9.31 7.18 -1.41
N ASN A 29 -10.23 8.16 -1.38
CA ASN A 29 -11.39 8.27 -2.24
C ASN A 29 -11.05 9.31 -3.32
N GLN A 30 -10.51 8.83 -4.44
CA GLN A 30 -9.83 9.68 -5.42
C GLN A 30 -10.74 10.76 -6.03
N ASP A 31 -12.01 10.41 -6.30
CA ASP A 31 -12.97 11.34 -6.95
C ASP A 31 -13.73 12.24 -5.96
N ASP A 32 -13.48 12.07 -4.66
CA ASP A 32 -14.10 12.88 -3.61
C ASP A 32 -13.11 13.81 -2.90
N ALA A 33 -11.82 13.77 -3.25
CA ALA A 33 -10.76 14.47 -2.53
C ALA A 33 -10.77 14.19 -1.00
N THR A 34 -11.09 12.94 -0.60
CA THR A 34 -11.21 12.54 0.81
C THR A 34 -10.42 11.25 1.08
N VAL A 35 -10.23 10.95 2.37
CA VAL A 35 -9.69 9.66 2.83
C VAL A 35 -10.64 9.09 3.88
N SER A 36 -11.17 7.90 3.65
CA SER A 36 -11.95 7.15 4.63
C SER A 36 -11.00 6.47 5.61
N VAL A 37 -11.26 6.58 6.91
CA VAL A 37 -10.47 5.92 7.97
C VAL A 37 -11.34 4.87 8.63
N ILE A 38 -10.88 3.62 8.60
CA ILE A 38 -11.61 2.44 9.05
C ILE A 38 -10.84 1.80 10.20
N ASP A 39 -11.57 1.32 11.22
CA ASP A 39 -11.05 0.40 12.23
C ASP A 39 -10.99 -1.03 11.63
N PRO A 40 -9.80 -1.60 11.39
CA PRO A 40 -9.68 -2.92 10.79
C PRO A 40 -10.17 -4.05 11.70
N GLY A 41 -10.18 -3.85 13.02
CA GLY A 41 -10.63 -4.84 13.99
C GLY A 41 -12.15 -4.94 14.07
N THR A 42 -12.85 -3.81 14.14
CA THR A 42 -14.33 -3.75 14.17
C THR A 42 -14.96 -3.66 12.78
N ARG A 43 -14.16 -3.37 11.77
CA ARG A 43 -14.60 -3.16 10.37
C ARG A 43 -15.65 -2.06 10.27
N ARG A 44 -15.40 -0.95 10.93
CA ARG A 44 -16.29 0.24 10.93
C ARG A 44 -15.57 1.46 10.40
N LEU A 45 -16.28 2.24 9.61
CA LEU A 45 -15.83 3.58 9.22
C LEU A 45 -15.79 4.45 10.48
N LEU A 46 -14.62 4.95 10.83
CA LEU A 46 -14.41 5.85 11.97
C LEU A 46 -14.70 7.29 11.60
N ARG A 47 -14.22 7.71 10.42
CA ARG A 47 -14.37 9.08 9.91
C ARG A 47 -13.98 9.17 8.44
N THR A 48 -14.34 10.27 7.80
CA THR A 48 -13.84 10.67 6.48
C THR A 48 -13.08 11.98 6.62
N VAL A 49 -11.84 11.99 6.15
CA VAL A 49 -10.97 13.17 6.14
C VAL A 49 -11.17 13.92 4.84
N ASP A 50 -11.65 15.15 4.90
CA ASP A 50 -11.79 16.03 3.74
C ASP A 50 -10.47 16.79 3.52
N LEU A 51 -9.73 16.41 2.47
CA LEU A 51 -8.43 16.98 2.16
C LEU A 51 -8.50 18.43 1.67
N ARG A 52 -9.66 18.86 1.15
CA ARG A 52 -9.87 20.26 0.73
C ARG A 52 -9.66 21.25 1.86
N ARG A 53 -9.94 20.85 3.10
CA ARG A 53 -9.70 21.64 4.31
C ARG A 53 -8.22 21.92 4.58
N HIS A 54 -7.34 21.25 3.83
CA HIS A 54 -5.88 21.40 3.93
C HIS A 54 -5.29 22.18 2.75
N GLY A 55 -6.11 22.97 2.04
CA GLY A 55 -5.65 23.87 0.99
C GLY A 55 -5.38 23.20 -0.36
N VAL A 56 -5.82 21.93 -0.54
CA VAL A 56 -5.81 21.26 -1.84
C VAL A 56 -7.19 21.39 -2.50
N GLY A 57 -7.24 21.56 -3.80
CA GLY A 57 -8.49 21.76 -4.52
C GLY A 57 -9.36 20.50 -4.61
N ASP A 58 -10.57 20.64 -5.17
CA ASP A 58 -11.52 19.54 -5.38
C ASP A 58 -10.93 18.42 -6.24
N ASN A 59 -10.02 18.75 -7.15
CA ASN A 59 -9.32 17.81 -8.02
C ASN A 59 -8.01 17.28 -7.39
N ALA A 60 -7.92 17.18 -6.06
CA ALA A 60 -6.70 16.70 -5.39
C ALA A 60 -6.31 15.27 -5.80
N LYS A 61 -7.30 14.41 -6.05
CA LYS A 61 -7.14 13.00 -6.46
C LYS A 61 -6.17 12.23 -5.53
N PRO A 62 -6.53 12.02 -4.26
CA PRO A 62 -5.73 11.18 -3.36
C PRO A 62 -5.64 9.76 -3.93
N HIS A 63 -4.42 9.20 -3.99
CA HIS A 63 -4.20 7.96 -4.73
C HIS A 63 -3.61 6.83 -3.90
N HIS A 64 -2.55 7.06 -3.15
CA HIS A 64 -1.89 6.04 -2.35
C HIS A 64 -1.57 6.55 -0.96
N VAL A 65 -1.72 5.69 0.05
CA VAL A 65 -1.43 6.01 1.45
C VAL A 65 -0.37 5.06 1.99
N GLN A 66 0.57 5.61 2.76
CA GLN A 66 1.48 4.85 3.63
C GLN A 66 1.42 5.39 5.05
N VAL A 67 1.65 4.52 6.03
CA VAL A 67 1.60 4.87 7.45
C VAL A 67 2.97 4.60 8.07
N GLU A 68 3.44 5.52 8.94
CA GLU A 68 4.69 5.32 9.69
C GLU A 68 4.64 4.00 10.47
N PRO A 69 5.80 3.30 10.60
CA PRO A 69 5.86 2.04 11.33
C PRO A 69 5.38 2.13 12.78
N ASP A 70 5.53 3.28 13.42
CA ASP A 70 5.07 3.56 14.78
C ASP A 70 3.63 4.10 14.85
N GLY A 71 3.01 4.37 13.70
CA GLY A 71 1.68 4.95 13.58
C GLY A 71 1.62 6.45 13.88
N SER A 72 2.76 7.13 14.05
CA SER A 72 2.82 8.55 14.41
C SER A 72 2.37 9.50 13.31
N ALA A 73 2.41 9.07 12.05
CA ALA A 73 1.98 9.83 10.90
C ALA A 73 1.53 8.92 9.73
N TRP A 74 0.85 9.52 8.78
CA TRP A 74 0.50 8.90 7.50
C TRP A 74 0.72 9.86 6.35
N TYR A 75 0.99 9.31 5.19
CA TYR A 75 1.31 10.03 3.97
C TYR A 75 0.27 9.73 2.90
N VAL A 76 -0.07 10.73 2.09
CA VAL A 76 -0.97 10.55 0.95
C VAL A 76 -0.44 11.29 -0.28
N THR A 77 -0.40 10.59 -1.41
CA THR A 77 -0.12 11.22 -2.71
C THR A 77 -1.37 11.81 -3.30
N LEU A 78 -1.25 13.03 -3.83
CA LEU A 78 -2.33 13.79 -4.44
C LEU A 78 -1.99 14.04 -5.91
N ILE A 79 -2.45 13.17 -6.79
CA ILE A 79 -2.10 13.21 -8.22
C ILE A 79 -2.52 14.55 -8.84
N GLY A 80 -3.75 14.99 -8.58
CA GLY A 80 -4.31 16.18 -9.18
C GLY A 80 -3.79 17.48 -8.56
N ALA A 81 -3.27 17.43 -7.33
CA ALA A 81 -2.66 18.59 -6.66
C ALA A 81 -1.13 18.63 -6.82
N GLY A 82 -0.49 17.59 -7.38
CA GLY A 82 0.96 17.53 -7.50
C GLY A 82 1.68 17.60 -6.15
N LYS A 83 1.19 16.88 -5.13
CA LYS A 83 1.70 16.95 -3.77
C LYS A 83 1.73 15.59 -3.07
N VAL A 84 2.63 15.48 -2.09
CA VAL A 84 2.56 14.47 -1.04
C VAL A 84 2.31 15.19 0.29
N LEU A 85 1.29 14.79 1.03
CA LEU A 85 1.01 15.33 2.37
C LEU A 85 1.47 14.33 3.43
N LYS A 86 1.95 14.85 4.56
CA LYS A 86 2.16 14.15 5.82
C LYS A 86 1.13 14.64 6.83
N LEU A 87 0.41 13.72 7.47
CA LEU A 87 -0.61 14.05 8.47
C LEU A 87 -0.38 13.22 9.74
N ASP A 88 -0.76 13.80 10.89
CA ASP A 88 -0.81 13.05 12.15
C ASP A 88 -2.06 12.15 12.24
N PRO A 89 -2.16 11.24 13.23
CA PRO A 89 -3.35 10.41 13.42
C PRO A 89 -4.63 11.19 13.68
N GLY A 90 -4.51 12.45 14.13
CA GLY A 90 -5.63 13.41 14.27
C GLY A 90 -6.01 14.10 12.96
N ASN A 91 -5.31 13.80 11.86
CA ASN A 91 -5.49 14.35 10.50
C ASN A 91 -5.08 15.82 10.36
N ARG A 92 -4.22 16.31 11.24
CA ARG A 92 -3.57 17.61 11.09
C ARG A 92 -2.37 17.46 10.15
N VAL A 93 -2.23 18.35 9.17
CA VAL A 93 -1.07 18.37 8.28
C VAL A 93 0.18 18.73 9.06
N LEU A 94 1.21 17.90 8.99
CA LEU A 94 2.53 18.08 9.59
C LEU A 94 3.54 18.64 8.58
N GLY A 95 3.32 18.42 7.28
CA GLY A 95 4.18 18.89 6.22
C GLY A 95 3.68 18.44 4.84
N SER A 96 4.29 18.98 3.81
CA SER A 96 4.01 18.60 2.42
C SER A 96 5.22 18.83 1.54
N VAL A 97 5.27 18.13 0.40
CA VAL A 97 6.24 18.36 -0.65
C VAL A 97 5.52 18.43 -2.01
N ASP A 98 5.91 19.37 -2.84
CA ASP A 98 5.44 19.45 -4.23
C ASP A 98 6.16 18.40 -5.06
N LEU A 99 5.41 17.60 -5.79
CA LEU A 99 5.93 16.53 -6.62
C LEU A 99 5.01 16.31 -7.82
N GLU A 100 5.57 16.41 -9.01
CA GLU A 100 4.80 16.21 -10.24
C GLU A 100 4.22 14.79 -10.30
N VAL A 101 2.89 14.69 -10.48
CA VAL A 101 2.12 13.45 -10.63
C VAL A 101 2.57 12.29 -9.72
N PRO A 102 2.57 12.49 -8.37
CA PRO A 102 3.04 11.49 -7.44
C PRO A 102 2.18 10.22 -7.51
N GLY A 103 2.83 9.06 -7.51
CA GLY A 103 2.20 7.74 -7.58
C GLY A 103 2.26 6.99 -6.26
N LEU A 104 2.79 5.77 -6.30
CA LEU A 104 2.93 4.91 -5.11
C LEU A 104 4.06 5.40 -4.20
N ILE A 105 3.90 5.18 -2.91
CA ILE A 105 4.89 5.49 -1.85
C ILE A 105 5.46 4.19 -1.31
N ALA A 106 6.76 4.16 -1.06
CA ALA A 106 7.41 3.12 -0.27
C ALA A 106 8.26 3.77 0.84
N LEU A 107 8.06 3.34 2.09
CA LEU A 107 8.83 3.85 3.23
C LEU A 107 10.07 2.99 3.45
N HIS A 108 11.19 3.64 3.74
CA HIS A 108 12.37 2.92 4.21
C HIS A 108 12.10 2.33 5.60
N PRO A 109 12.47 1.07 5.88
CA PRO A 109 12.11 0.41 7.14
C PRO A 109 12.72 1.04 8.39
N SER A 110 13.90 1.69 8.28
CA SER A 110 14.62 2.23 9.44
C SER A 110 15.19 3.63 9.24
N LYS A 111 15.50 4.09 8.00
CA LYS A 111 15.98 5.44 7.73
C LYS A 111 14.79 6.40 7.59
N ASP A 112 15.04 7.66 7.82
CA ASP A 112 14.10 8.77 7.67
C ASP A 112 13.86 9.12 6.19
N LEU A 113 13.58 8.10 5.36
CA LEU A 113 13.42 8.22 3.91
C LEU A 113 12.12 7.59 3.45
N MET A 114 11.50 8.21 2.45
CA MET A 114 10.47 7.61 1.61
C MET A 114 10.79 7.82 0.14
N PHE A 115 10.31 6.89 -0.68
CA PHE A 115 10.47 6.89 -2.12
C PHE A 115 9.08 7.00 -2.76
N VAL A 116 8.97 7.86 -3.77
CA VAL A 116 7.69 8.10 -4.44
C VAL A 116 7.86 7.93 -5.94
N GLY A 117 7.11 6.99 -6.51
CA GLY A 117 7.01 6.79 -7.95
C GLY A 117 6.10 7.83 -8.62
N ARG A 118 5.82 7.61 -9.90
CA ARG A 118 4.93 8.48 -10.68
C ARG A 118 3.59 7.78 -10.94
N SER A 119 2.53 8.57 -11.01
CA SER A 119 1.20 8.04 -11.30
C SER A 119 1.10 7.50 -12.72
N MET A 120 0.36 6.40 -12.89
CA MET A 120 0.06 5.84 -14.20
C MET A 120 -0.85 6.75 -15.05
N SER A 121 -1.55 7.70 -14.46
CA SER A 121 -2.41 8.66 -15.17
C SER A 121 -1.62 9.72 -15.96
N ALA A 122 -0.32 9.89 -15.68
CA ALA A 122 0.52 10.84 -16.39
C ALA A 122 0.84 10.35 -17.82
N VAL A 123 0.72 11.23 -18.78
CA VAL A 123 1.03 10.91 -20.20
C VAL A 123 2.52 10.70 -20.39
N ASN A 124 3.35 11.62 -19.89
CA ASN A 124 4.81 11.56 -19.97
C ASN A 124 5.40 11.94 -18.60
N PRO A 125 5.26 11.07 -17.57
CA PRO A 125 5.84 11.40 -16.28
C PRO A 125 7.37 11.41 -16.34
N PRO A 126 8.05 12.19 -15.48
CA PRO A 126 9.49 12.12 -15.34
C PRO A 126 9.95 10.67 -15.12
N PRO A 127 11.03 10.20 -15.79
CA PRO A 127 11.56 8.85 -15.62
C PRO A 127 12.35 8.69 -14.32
N ARG A 128 11.82 9.22 -13.21
CA ARG A 128 12.50 9.34 -11.92
C ARG A 128 11.59 8.96 -10.78
N ILE A 129 12.18 8.49 -9.68
CA ILE A 129 11.53 8.44 -8.38
C ILE A 129 12.07 9.58 -7.49
N ALA A 130 11.20 10.11 -6.65
CA ALA A 130 11.59 11.08 -5.63
C ALA A 130 12.10 10.38 -4.37
N VAL A 131 13.16 10.93 -3.78
CA VAL A 131 13.69 10.56 -2.46
C VAL A 131 13.38 11.71 -1.50
N ILE A 132 12.57 11.46 -0.48
CA ILE A 132 12.05 12.48 0.42
C ILE A 132 12.43 12.14 1.85
N ARG A 133 12.92 13.12 2.61
CA ARG A 133 13.12 12.99 4.06
C ARG A 133 11.76 13.11 4.76
N ARG A 134 11.38 12.07 5.51
CA ARG A 134 10.04 11.98 6.13
C ARG A 134 9.83 12.97 7.27
N SER A 135 10.88 13.29 8.05
CA SER A 135 10.76 14.15 9.25
C SER A 135 10.24 15.55 8.89
N ASP A 136 10.77 16.15 7.84
CA ASP A 136 10.50 17.53 7.43
C ASP A 136 9.89 17.67 6.03
N MET A 137 9.62 16.57 5.34
CA MET A 137 9.07 16.52 3.98
C MET A 137 9.97 17.21 2.94
N THR A 138 11.28 17.17 3.13
CA THR A 138 12.25 17.74 2.18
C THR A 138 12.49 16.76 1.02
N LEU A 139 12.34 17.22 -0.21
CA LEU A 139 12.82 16.51 -1.40
C LEU A 139 14.36 16.54 -1.38
N LEU A 140 14.97 15.37 -1.21
CA LEU A 140 16.43 15.24 -1.15
C LEU A 140 17.04 15.03 -2.53
N ASP A 141 16.38 14.20 -3.37
CA ASP A 141 16.89 13.81 -4.67
C ASP A 141 15.75 13.29 -5.57
N GLU A 142 16.01 13.23 -6.86
CA GLU A 142 15.22 12.53 -7.86
C GLU A 142 16.14 11.59 -8.64
N VAL A 143 16.01 10.29 -8.40
CA VAL A 143 16.85 9.26 -9.04
C VAL A 143 16.29 8.93 -10.43
N ASP A 144 17.10 9.17 -11.48
CA ASP A 144 16.77 8.80 -12.85
C ASP A 144 16.87 7.28 -13.05
N LEU A 145 15.80 6.67 -13.56
CA LEU A 145 15.68 5.22 -13.73
C LEU A 145 16.01 4.73 -15.14
N LEU A 146 16.27 5.65 -16.07
CA LEU A 146 16.61 5.34 -17.47
C LEU A 146 15.51 4.56 -18.21
N PHE A 147 14.27 4.56 -17.70
CA PHE A 147 13.08 4.01 -18.36
C PHE A 147 11.84 4.88 -18.09
N PRO A 148 10.84 4.88 -18.98
CA PRO A 148 9.62 5.69 -18.82
C PRO A 148 8.66 5.09 -17.78
N ARG A 149 7.79 5.95 -17.23
CA ARG A 149 6.64 5.58 -16.39
C ARG A 149 6.99 4.69 -15.19
N PRO A 150 7.87 5.14 -14.28
CA PRO A 150 8.18 4.43 -13.04
C PRO A 150 6.94 4.41 -12.13
N HIS A 151 6.33 3.22 -11.93
CA HIS A 151 5.06 3.11 -11.20
C HIS A 151 5.14 2.19 -9.99
N GLY A 152 5.28 0.87 -10.18
CA GLY A 152 5.39 -0.08 -9.07
C GLY A 152 6.65 0.17 -8.25
N ILE A 153 6.53 0.32 -6.93
CA ILE A 153 7.66 0.62 -6.06
C ILE A 153 7.60 -0.18 -4.76
N ALA A 154 8.73 -0.76 -4.36
CA ALA A 154 8.88 -1.47 -3.09
C ALA A 154 10.29 -1.31 -2.53
N VAL A 155 10.43 -1.25 -1.21
CA VAL A 155 11.72 -1.26 -0.52
C VAL A 155 12.00 -2.67 0.01
N HIS A 156 13.22 -3.17 -0.19
CA HIS A 156 13.66 -4.41 0.42
C HIS A 156 13.65 -4.29 1.96
N PRO A 157 13.23 -5.32 2.73
CA PRO A 157 13.12 -5.23 4.20
C PRO A 157 14.43 -4.87 4.92
N ALA A 158 15.60 -5.19 4.34
CA ALA A 158 16.89 -4.73 4.87
C ALA A 158 17.13 -3.23 4.64
N GLY A 159 16.36 -2.58 3.75
CA GLY A 159 16.48 -1.15 3.47
C GLY A 159 17.60 -0.78 2.50
N ASP A 160 18.28 -1.73 1.91
CA ASP A 160 19.45 -1.51 1.04
C ASP A 160 19.09 -1.24 -0.42
N VAL A 161 17.92 -1.72 -0.88
CA VAL A 161 17.48 -1.63 -2.28
C VAL A 161 16.03 -1.18 -2.38
N VAL A 162 15.75 -0.33 -3.35
CA VAL A 162 14.40 0.03 -3.81
C VAL A 162 14.18 -0.59 -5.19
N TYR A 163 13.09 -1.35 -5.34
CA TYR A 163 12.66 -1.88 -6.64
C TYR A 163 11.64 -0.96 -7.27
N VAL A 164 11.82 -0.64 -8.54
CA VAL A 164 10.88 0.18 -9.31
C VAL A 164 10.57 -0.52 -10.62
N ALA A 165 9.29 -0.71 -10.89
CA ALA A 165 8.82 -1.38 -12.10
C ALA A 165 8.23 -0.35 -13.09
N SER A 166 8.58 -0.50 -14.37
CA SER A 166 8.09 0.36 -15.45
C SER A 166 6.71 -0.07 -15.93
N LEU A 167 5.76 0.85 -15.94
CA LEU A 167 4.48 0.63 -16.62
C LEU A 167 4.62 0.67 -18.15
N GLY A 168 5.64 1.34 -18.66
CA GLY A 168 5.84 1.59 -20.10
C GLY A 168 6.75 0.60 -20.82
N THR A 169 7.60 -0.12 -20.09
CA THR A 169 8.56 -1.09 -20.64
C THR A 169 8.63 -2.35 -19.78
N ASN A 170 9.28 -3.40 -20.29
CA ASN A 170 9.49 -4.64 -19.51
C ASN A 170 10.73 -4.53 -18.60
N GLN A 171 10.88 -3.42 -17.88
CA GLN A 171 12.05 -3.15 -17.07
C GLN A 171 11.70 -2.99 -15.60
N ILE A 172 12.60 -3.49 -14.75
CA ILE A 172 12.59 -3.28 -13.30
C ILE A 172 13.96 -2.72 -12.93
N ALA A 173 13.99 -1.63 -12.18
CA ALA A 173 15.21 -1.08 -11.59
C ALA A 173 15.39 -1.59 -10.16
N SER A 174 16.62 -1.95 -9.80
CA SER A 174 17.10 -2.05 -8.44
C SER A 174 17.95 -0.82 -8.15
N VAL A 175 17.51 0.01 -7.20
CA VAL A 175 18.18 1.26 -6.82
C VAL A 175 18.83 1.06 -5.45
N GLY A 176 20.14 1.16 -5.38
CA GLY A 176 20.88 1.13 -4.12
C GLY A 176 20.60 2.37 -3.28
N VAL A 177 20.11 2.20 -2.05
CA VAL A 177 19.66 3.34 -1.22
C VAL A 177 20.80 4.29 -0.85
N ASP A 178 21.98 3.76 -0.57
CA ASP A 178 23.12 4.59 -0.10
C ASP A 178 23.95 5.17 -1.25
N GLN A 179 24.10 4.43 -2.34
CA GLN A 179 24.97 4.83 -3.44
C GLN A 179 24.20 5.41 -4.64
N GLY A 180 22.88 5.30 -4.65
CA GLY A 180 22.06 5.71 -5.80
C GLY A 180 22.32 4.88 -7.07
N GLU A 181 23.04 3.75 -6.98
CA GLU A 181 23.33 2.91 -8.13
C GLU A 181 22.04 2.31 -8.69
N VAL A 182 21.81 2.49 -10.00
CA VAL A 182 20.65 1.95 -10.69
C VAL A 182 21.07 0.76 -11.55
N ARG A 183 20.48 -0.41 -11.29
CA ARG A 183 20.66 -1.62 -12.09
C ARG A 183 19.34 -2.00 -12.75
N LEU A 184 19.36 -2.19 -14.07
CA LEU A 184 18.19 -2.54 -14.84
C LEU A 184 18.10 -4.04 -15.09
N LEU A 185 16.96 -4.62 -14.80
CA LEU A 185 16.57 -5.95 -15.24
C LEU A 185 15.58 -5.82 -16.40
N ASN A 186 15.90 -6.42 -17.54
CA ASN A 186 15.02 -6.55 -18.69
C ASN A 186 14.29 -7.89 -18.65
N VAL A 187 12.96 -7.87 -18.61
CA VAL A 187 12.14 -9.07 -18.64
C VAL A 187 11.71 -9.35 -20.08
N PRO A 188 12.11 -10.48 -20.70
CA PRO A 188 11.82 -10.75 -22.10
C PRO A 188 10.33 -10.98 -22.37
N GLY A 189 9.95 -10.91 -23.66
CA GLY A 189 8.63 -11.23 -24.18
C GLY A 189 7.78 -10.00 -24.48
N MET A 190 6.45 -10.20 -24.61
CA MET A 190 5.49 -9.14 -24.92
C MET A 190 5.46 -8.05 -23.84
N ALA A 191 4.91 -6.88 -24.22
CA ALA A 191 4.67 -5.79 -23.26
C ALA A 191 3.87 -6.29 -22.05
N LYS A 192 4.33 -5.97 -20.85
CA LYS A 192 3.79 -6.54 -19.61
C LYS A 192 2.94 -5.55 -18.81
N GLY A 193 3.24 -4.23 -18.89
CA GLY A 193 2.55 -3.24 -18.08
C GLY A 193 2.71 -3.54 -16.58
N PHE A 194 3.90 -3.33 -16.04
CA PHE A 194 4.16 -3.59 -14.62
C PHE A 194 3.47 -2.55 -13.73
N VAL A 195 2.45 -2.98 -12.98
CA VAL A 195 1.63 -2.07 -12.16
C VAL A 195 2.15 -1.95 -10.74
N HIS A 196 2.42 -3.07 -10.09
CA HIS A 196 2.76 -3.07 -8.67
C HIS A 196 3.95 -3.97 -8.37
N ALA A 197 4.69 -3.63 -7.31
CA ALA A 197 5.78 -4.41 -6.78
C ALA A 197 5.59 -4.62 -5.27
N ALA A 198 5.82 -5.84 -4.78
CA ALA A 198 5.79 -6.18 -3.37
C ALA A 198 6.95 -7.11 -3.03
N VAL A 199 7.63 -6.87 -1.91
CA VAL A 199 8.70 -7.75 -1.41
C VAL A 199 8.15 -8.61 -0.29
N SER A 200 8.54 -9.90 -0.26
CA SER A 200 8.17 -10.80 0.84
C SER A 200 8.76 -10.32 2.17
N PRO A 201 8.10 -10.60 3.31
CA PRO A 201 8.55 -10.12 4.62
C PRO A 201 9.97 -10.55 5.01
N ASP A 202 10.42 -11.71 4.50
CA ASP A 202 11.78 -12.24 4.70
C ASP A 202 12.82 -11.69 3.71
N GLY A 203 12.39 -10.88 2.72
CA GLY A 203 13.24 -10.31 1.69
C GLY A 203 13.67 -11.28 0.59
N SER A 204 13.18 -12.52 0.59
CA SER A 204 13.63 -13.53 -0.36
C SER A 204 12.99 -13.46 -1.75
N MET A 205 11.84 -12.76 -1.88
CA MET A 205 11.06 -12.71 -3.12
C MET A 205 10.57 -11.31 -3.43
N LEU A 206 10.57 -10.96 -4.73
CA LEU A 206 9.87 -9.78 -5.27
C LEU A 206 8.73 -10.28 -6.17
N ALA A 207 7.51 -9.87 -5.89
CA ALA A 207 6.34 -10.11 -6.71
C ALA A 207 6.01 -8.84 -7.51
N VAL A 208 5.80 -8.97 -8.83
CA VAL A 208 5.45 -7.86 -9.73
C VAL A 208 4.23 -8.27 -10.55
N THR A 209 3.18 -7.47 -10.51
CA THR A 209 2.00 -7.66 -11.33
C THR A 209 2.23 -7.14 -12.75
N ALA A 210 1.84 -7.92 -13.73
CA ALA A 210 1.99 -7.64 -15.15
C ALA A 210 0.62 -7.66 -15.82
N GLU A 211 -0.01 -6.50 -15.87
CA GLU A 211 -1.41 -6.32 -16.25
C GLU A 211 -1.71 -6.75 -17.69
N LEU A 212 -0.85 -6.38 -18.64
CA LEU A 212 -1.06 -6.66 -20.08
C LEU A 212 -0.83 -8.13 -20.46
N THR A 213 -0.31 -8.95 -19.54
CA THR A 213 -0.07 -10.39 -19.76
C THR A 213 -0.76 -11.26 -18.73
N ASP A 214 -1.69 -10.70 -17.97
CA ASP A 214 -2.47 -11.42 -16.94
C ASP A 214 -1.59 -12.33 -16.10
N SER A 215 -0.50 -11.77 -15.56
CA SER A 215 0.49 -12.58 -14.84
C SER A 215 1.02 -11.90 -13.58
N LEU A 216 1.39 -12.73 -12.61
CA LEU A 216 2.23 -12.36 -11.48
C LEU A 216 3.63 -12.92 -11.73
N LEU A 217 4.63 -12.06 -11.82
CA LEU A 217 6.02 -12.46 -11.92
C LEU A 217 6.65 -12.47 -10.53
N VAL A 218 7.33 -13.56 -10.20
CA VAL A 218 8.05 -13.71 -8.94
C VAL A 218 9.53 -13.82 -9.22
N PHE A 219 10.31 -12.98 -8.57
CA PHE A 219 11.76 -12.93 -8.68
C PHE A 219 12.40 -13.40 -7.38
N ASP A 220 13.46 -14.17 -7.51
CA ASP A 220 14.37 -14.57 -6.42
C ASP A 220 15.29 -13.38 -6.08
N LEU A 221 15.40 -13.07 -4.80
CA LEU A 221 16.20 -11.99 -4.24
C LEU A 221 17.41 -12.52 -3.43
N ALA A 222 17.93 -13.72 -3.73
CA ALA A 222 19.17 -14.18 -3.10
C ALA A 222 20.31 -13.14 -3.23
N ASN A 223 20.29 -12.35 -4.29
CA ASN A 223 21.04 -11.09 -4.40
C ASN A 223 20.03 -9.95 -4.63
N PRO A 224 19.74 -9.12 -3.61
CA PRO A 224 18.73 -8.05 -3.72
C PRO A 224 19.00 -7.05 -4.85
N SER A 225 20.27 -6.76 -5.16
CA SER A 225 20.63 -5.84 -6.24
C SER A 225 20.47 -6.43 -7.65
N VAL A 226 20.26 -7.74 -7.77
CA VAL A 226 20.16 -8.45 -9.07
C VAL A 226 19.02 -9.48 -9.02
N PRO A 227 17.75 -9.05 -9.00
CA PRO A 227 16.60 -9.96 -8.99
C PRO A 227 16.64 -10.93 -10.17
N LYS A 228 16.30 -12.19 -9.94
CA LYS A 228 16.23 -13.21 -10.99
C LYS A 228 14.81 -13.72 -11.15
N LEU A 229 14.26 -13.66 -12.37
CA LEU A 229 12.93 -14.20 -12.62
C LEU A 229 12.90 -15.70 -12.31
N ALA A 230 12.13 -16.07 -11.31
CA ALA A 230 11.96 -17.44 -10.86
C ALA A 230 10.68 -18.06 -11.43
N ARG A 231 9.58 -17.29 -11.55
CA ARG A 231 8.28 -17.80 -11.98
C ARG A 231 7.43 -16.72 -12.66
N GLY A 232 6.58 -17.17 -13.58
CA GLY A 232 5.43 -16.43 -14.08
C GLY A 232 4.18 -17.26 -13.80
N LEU A 233 3.20 -16.69 -13.13
CA LEU A 233 1.96 -17.35 -12.73
C LEU A 233 0.78 -16.68 -13.44
N PRO A 234 -0.12 -17.46 -14.07
CA PRO A 234 -1.32 -16.88 -14.69
C PRO A 234 -2.25 -16.31 -13.62
N MET A 235 -2.79 -15.13 -13.87
CA MET A 235 -3.74 -14.43 -13.03
C MET A 235 -5.05 -14.18 -13.78
N PRO A 236 -6.14 -13.86 -13.08
CA PRO A 236 -7.33 -13.31 -13.72
C PRO A 236 -7.02 -11.97 -14.38
N ASP A 237 -7.82 -11.58 -15.38
CA ASP A 237 -7.65 -10.36 -16.20
C ASP A 237 -7.42 -9.10 -15.37
N GLY A 238 -6.32 -8.42 -15.70
CA GLY A 238 -5.89 -7.18 -15.08
C GLY A 238 -5.34 -7.30 -13.65
N PRO A 239 -4.31 -8.15 -13.39
CA PRO A 239 -3.67 -8.19 -12.09
C PRO A 239 -3.06 -6.83 -11.74
N PHE A 240 -3.43 -6.28 -10.56
CA PHE A 240 -3.19 -4.89 -10.24
C PHE A 240 -2.27 -4.72 -9.02
N GLU A 241 -2.79 -4.72 -7.80
CA GLU A 241 -1.94 -4.67 -6.60
C GLU A 241 -1.80 -6.05 -5.96
N SER A 242 -0.69 -6.26 -5.26
CA SER A 242 -0.39 -7.52 -4.58
C SER A 242 0.18 -7.27 -3.19
N ALA A 243 -0.10 -8.19 -2.25
CA ALA A 243 0.44 -8.15 -0.90
C ALA A 243 0.75 -9.55 -0.39
N PHE A 244 1.93 -9.71 0.22
CA PHE A 244 2.29 -10.92 0.94
C PHE A 244 1.63 -10.96 2.31
N THR A 245 1.22 -12.14 2.75
CA THR A 245 0.89 -12.35 4.18
C THR A 245 2.15 -12.19 5.05
N PRO A 246 2.03 -11.81 6.34
CA PRO A 246 3.19 -11.60 7.22
C PRO A 246 4.11 -12.83 7.36
N ASP A 247 3.57 -14.03 7.19
CA ASP A 247 4.32 -15.29 7.19
C ASP A 247 4.93 -15.64 5.83
N GLY A 248 4.72 -14.82 4.80
CA GLY A 248 5.21 -15.03 3.44
C GLY A 248 4.55 -16.18 2.69
N ARG A 249 3.57 -16.89 3.27
CA ARG A 249 2.98 -18.11 2.70
C ARG A 249 1.92 -17.89 1.64
N SER A 250 1.40 -16.68 1.54
CA SER A 250 0.41 -16.34 0.52
C SER A 250 0.67 -14.97 -0.08
N ILE A 251 0.33 -14.82 -1.36
CA ILE A 251 0.27 -13.53 -2.05
C ILE A 251 -1.17 -13.32 -2.48
N PHE A 252 -1.81 -12.26 -1.99
CA PHE A 252 -3.11 -11.84 -2.50
C PHE A 252 -2.89 -10.86 -3.64
N VAL A 253 -3.64 -11.01 -4.72
CA VAL A 253 -3.53 -10.20 -5.95
C VAL A 253 -4.92 -9.73 -6.34
N THR A 254 -5.10 -8.42 -6.47
CA THR A 254 -6.31 -7.84 -7.04
C THR A 254 -6.28 -8.01 -8.56
N ALA A 255 -7.40 -8.32 -9.18
CA ALA A 255 -7.57 -8.45 -10.63
C ALA A 255 -8.68 -7.49 -11.06
N LEU A 256 -8.26 -6.32 -11.54
CA LEU A 256 -9.11 -5.15 -11.73
C LEU A 256 -10.21 -5.39 -12.75
N ASN A 257 -9.87 -5.92 -13.92
CA ASN A 257 -10.81 -6.14 -15.03
C ASN A 257 -11.71 -7.37 -14.77
N ALA A 258 -11.15 -8.38 -14.13
CA ALA A 258 -11.91 -9.60 -13.78
C ALA A 258 -12.90 -9.40 -12.62
N ASN A 259 -12.82 -8.29 -11.86
CA ASN A 259 -13.57 -8.10 -10.61
C ASN A 259 -13.34 -9.25 -9.62
N ARG A 260 -12.09 -9.67 -9.44
CA ARG A 260 -11.67 -10.82 -8.61
C ARG A 260 -10.49 -10.47 -7.73
N VAL A 261 -10.27 -11.35 -6.79
CA VAL A 261 -9.01 -11.46 -6.04
C VAL A 261 -8.48 -12.87 -6.20
N ALA A 262 -7.21 -13.00 -6.51
CA ALA A 262 -6.50 -14.28 -6.54
C ALA A 262 -5.61 -14.42 -5.32
N VAL A 263 -5.35 -15.65 -4.91
CA VAL A 263 -4.42 -16.00 -3.83
C VAL A 263 -3.43 -17.04 -4.36
N VAL A 264 -2.15 -16.74 -4.24
CA VAL A 264 -1.05 -17.65 -4.55
C VAL A 264 -0.53 -18.27 -3.26
N ASP A 265 -0.42 -19.58 -3.18
CA ASP A 265 0.29 -20.28 -2.11
C ASP A 265 1.77 -20.40 -2.49
N THR A 266 2.67 -19.74 -1.75
CA THR A 266 4.09 -19.66 -2.10
C THR A 266 4.84 -20.98 -1.87
N ARG A 267 4.25 -21.95 -1.17
CA ARG A 267 4.89 -23.26 -0.91
C ARG A 267 4.81 -24.21 -2.11
N ASN A 268 3.73 -24.13 -2.87
CA ASN A 268 3.46 -25.01 -4.02
C ASN A 268 3.10 -24.25 -5.30
N TRP A 269 3.01 -22.92 -5.22
CA TRP A 269 2.70 -22.00 -6.34
C TRP A 269 1.32 -22.21 -6.96
N SER A 270 0.40 -22.82 -6.24
CA SER A 270 -0.97 -22.92 -6.68
C SER A 270 -1.68 -21.56 -6.63
N VAL A 271 -2.48 -21.28 -7.65
CA VAL A 271 -3.29 -20.06 -7.73
C VAL A 271 -4.74 -20.44 -7.51
N ARG A 272 -5.39 -19.77 -6.57
CA ARG A 272 -6.83 -19.88 -6.32
C ARG A 272 -7.50 -18.54 -6.53
N VAL A 273 -8.48 -18.47 -7.39
CA VAL A 273 -9.34 -17.29 -7.56
C VAL A 273 -10.48 -17.36 -6.55
N LEU A 274 -10.71 -16.28 -5.82
CA LEU A 274 -11.82 -16.20 -4.86
C LEU A 274 -13.17 -16.14 -5.60
N SER A 275 -14.20 -16.65 -4.94
CA SER A 275 -15.56 -16.66 -5.47
C SER A 275 -16.06 -15.26 -5.82
N GLU A 276 -17.01 -15.18 -6.74
CA GLU A 276 -17.70 -13.94 -7.06
C GLU A 276 -18.36 -13.33 -5.82
N HIS A 277 -18.27 -12.02 -5.72
CA HIS A 277 -18.94 -11.29 -4.66
C HIS A 277 -19.31 -9.89 -5.16
N ALA A 278 -20.52 -9.44 -4.87
CA ALA A 278 -21.03 -8.13 -5.32
C ALA A 278 -20.24 -6.93 -4.75
N GLY A 279 -19.44 -7.15 -3.70
CA GLY A 279 -18.53 -6.16 -3.15
C GLY A 279 -17.31 -5.88 -4.02
N PHE A 280 -16.95 -6.78 -4.95
CA PHE A 280 -15.84 -6.58 -5.88
C PHE A 280 -16.32 -5.81 -7.11
N GLY A 281 -15.75 -4.65 -7.33
CA GLY A 281 -15.97 -3.83 -8.52
C GLY A 281 -14.72 -3.06 -8.86
N GLN A 282 -13.92 -3.58 -9.80
CA GLN A 282 -12.60 -3.07 -10.14
C GLN A 282 -11.70 -2.98 -8.90
N PRO A 283 -11.35 -4.13 -8.26
CA PRO A 283 -10.49 -4.16 -7.09
C PRO A 283 -9.12 -3.59 -7.44
N HIS A 284 -8.70 -2.57 -6.68
CA HIS A 284 -7.52 -1.76 -6.93
C HIS A 284 -6.51 -1.94 -5.79
N GLY A 285 -6.67 -1.18 -4.71
CA GLY A 285 -5.75 -1.19 -3.58
C GLY A 285 -5.89 -2.42 -2.68
N ILE A 286 -4.80 -2.82 -2.02
CA ILE A 286 -4.77 -3.97 -1.12
C ILE A 286 -3.92 -3.67 0.12
N ALA A 287 -4.39 -4.07 1.30
CA ALA A 287 -3.63 -3.98 2.54
C ALA A 287 -3.97 -5.13 3.48
N LEU A 288 -3.01 -5.59 4.30
CA LEU A 288 -3.24 -6.59 5.34
C LEU A 288 -3.47 -5.95 6.69
N SER A 289 -4.32 -6.58 7.51
CA SER A 289 -4.41 -6.23 8.93
C SER A 289 -3.08 -6.49 9.66
N PRO A 290 -2.76 -5.73 10.72
CA PRO A 290 -1.50 -5.89 11.45
C PRO A 290 -1.28 -7.29 12.03
N ASP A 291 -2.37 -8.01 12.34
CA ASP A 291 -2.35 -9.39 12.82
C ASP A 291 -2.31 -10.45 11.70
N GLY A 292 -2.32 -10.01 10.44
CA GLY A 292 -2.32 -10.90 9.27
C GLY A 292 -3.60 -11.72 9.09
N SER A 293 -4.65 -11.50 9.89
CA SER A 293 -5.88 -12.30 9.81
C SER A 293 -6.79 -11.91 8.66
N ARG A 294 -6.66 -10.67 8.15
CA ARG A 294 -7.52 -10.13 7.09
C ARG A 294 -6.74 -9.40 6.02
N VAL A 295 -7.26 -9.47 4.82
CA VAL A 295 -6.88 -8.62 3.68
C VAL A 295 -8.02 -7.66 3.41
N PHE A 296 -7.72 -6.40 3.23
CA PHE A 296 -8.65 -5.36 2.81
C PHE A 296 -8.39 -4.99 1.37
N VAL A 297 -9.45 -4.91 0.56
CA VAL A 297 -9.39 -4.61 -0.87
C VAL A 297 -10.29 -3.41 -1.17
N GLY A 298 -9.68 -2.34 -1.68
CA GLY A 298 -10.40 -1.16 -2.17
C GLY A 298 -10.94 -1.41 -3.57
N ASN A 299 -12.20 -1.03 -3.81
CA ASN A 299 -12.88 -1.23 -5.09
C ASN A 299 -13.39 0.09 -5.64
N ARG A 300 -13.09 0.34 -6.91
CA ARG A 300 -13.38 1.62 -7.59
C ARG A 300 -14.83 1.74 -8.02
N HIS A 301 -15.47 0.62 -8.41
CA HIS A 301 -16.84 0.58 -8.94
C HIS A 301 -17.09 1.58 -10.08
N GLN A 302 -16.11 1.75 -10.97
CA GLN A 302 -16.28 2.50 -12.20
C GLN A 302 -16.86 1.58 -13.27
N PHE A 303 -18.01 1.93 -13.81
CA PHE A 303 -18.62 1.18 -14.92
C PHE A 303 -18.14 1.78 -16.25
N GLY A 304 -17.43 0.99 -17.04
CA GLY A 304 -17.17 1.26 -18.45
C GLY A 304 -15.82 1.83 -18.81
N GLY A 305 -14.75 1.07 -18.68
CA GLY A 305 -13.51 1.36 -19.39
C GLY A 305 -12.25 1.23 -18.57
N VAL A 306 -11.25 0.78 -19.26
CA VAL A 306 -9.87 0.58 -18.85
C VAL A 306 -9.27 1.90 -18.37
N HIS A 307 -8.73 1.96 -17.13
CA HIS A 307 -7.77 2.95 -16.63
C HIS A 307 -8.05 4.44 -16.89
N ASP A 308 -9.31 4.90 -16.92
CA ASP A 308 -9.56 6.33 -17.04
C ASP A 308 -9.43 7.03 -15.69
N HIS A 309 -8.23 7.56 -15.41
CA HIS A 309 -7.98 8.48 -14.31
C HIS A 309 -8.35 9.93 -14.67
N SER A 310 -8.82 10.20 -15.90
CA SER A 310 -9.05 11.55 -16.44
C SER A 310 -10.41 12.16 -16.11
N GLY A 311 -11.30 11.42 -15.41
CA GLY A 311 -12.59 11.97 -14.99
C GLY A 311 -13.78 11.59 -15.85
N GLY A 312 -13.73 10.46 -16.55
CA GLY A 312 -14.88 9.83 -17.19
C GLY A 312 -16.03 9.58 -16.20
N ARG A 313 -17.20 9.18 -16.64
CA ARG A 313 -18.49 9.07 -15.93
C ARG A 313 -18.42 8.95 -14.40
N PRO A 314 -19.30 9.59 -13.61
CA PRO A 314 -19.27 9.56 -12.16
C PRO A 314 -19.15 8.11 -11.67
N ALA A 315 -18.10 7.79 -10.93
CA ALA A 315 -17.91 6.49 -10.30
C ALA A 315 -19.05 6.25 -9.30
N GLY A 316 -19.53 5.02 -9.22
CA GLY A 316 -20.40 4.59 -8.13
C GLY A 316 -19.68 4.72 -6.77
N THR A 317 -20.40 4.56 -5.69
CA THR A 317 -19.82 4.50 -4.34
C THR A 317 -18.76 3.41 -4.26
N GLY A 318 -17.55 3.76 -3.85
CA GLY A 318 -16.46 2.80 -3.63
C GLY A 318 -16.77 1.85 -2.47
N THR A 319 -16.14 0.70 -2.46
CA THR A 319 -16.21 -0.24 -1.34
C THR A 319 -14.84 -0.66 -0.84
N VAL A 320 -14.79 -1.12 0.40
CA VAL A 320 -13.68 -1.90 0.95
C VAL A 320 -14.22 -3.27 1.32
N VAL A 321 -13.64 -4.31 0.74
CA VAL A 321 -13.96 -5.71 1.04
C VAL A 321 -12.91 -6.25 2.01
N ALA A 322 -13.33 -6.71 3.18
CA ALA A 322 -12.48 -7.46 4.11
C ALA A 322 -12.59 -8.95 3.79
N ILE A 323 -11.45 -9.60 3.61
CA ILE A 323 -11.31 -11.03 3.29
C ILE A 323 -10.57 -11.70 4.43
N CYS A 324 -11.11 -12.80 4.95
CA CYS A 324 -10.40 -13.66 5.90
C CYS A 324 -9.25 -14.39 5.21
N VAL A 325 -8.04 -14.28 5.75
CA VAL A 325 -6.85 -14.93 5.18
C VAL A 325 -6.95 -16.46 5.26
N GLU A 326 -7.41 -17.00 6.39
CA GLU A 326 -7.49 -18.44 6.63
C GLU A 326 -8.55 -19.12 5.77
N SER A 327 -9.81 -18.66 5.84
CA SER A 327 -10.91 -19.25 5.07
C SER A 327 -10.94 -18.82 3.61
N ARG A 328 -10.25 -17.73 3.26
CA ARG A 328 -10.26 -17.11 1.93
C ARG A 328 -11.67 -16.70 1.49
N SER A 329 -12.49 -16.26 2.43
CA SER A 329 -13.88 -15.83 2.23
C SER A 329 -14.05 -14.35 2.56
N VAL A 330 -15.02 -13.71 1.93
CA VAL A 330 -15.42 -12.34 2.26
C VAL A 330 -16.04 -12.33 3.65
N ASP A 331 -15.52 -11.46 4.52
CA ASP A 331 -15.98 -11.25 5.89
C ASP A 331 -16.95 -10.06 5.98
N THR A 332 -16.62 -8.95 5.32
CA THR A 332 -17.41 -7.71 5.40
C THR A 332 -17.20 -6.86 4.16
N VAL A 333 -18.23 -6.12 3.77
CA VAL A 333 -18.16 -5.07 2.74
C VAL A 333 -18.55 -3.75 3.39
N LEU A 334 -17.71 -2.73 3.20
CA LEU A 334 -17.90 -1.38 3.71
C LEU A 334 -18.04 -0.41 2.55
N SER A 335 -19.02 0.48 2.61
CA SER A 335 -19.11 1.61 1.68
C SER A 335 -18.15 2.73 2.09
N VAL A 336 -17.45 3.29 1.11
CA VAL A 336 -16.51 4.42 1.25
C VAL A 336 -16.80 5.47 0.18
N GLY A 337 -15.98 6.50 0.07
CA GLY A 337 -16.13 7.49 -1.00
C GLY A 337 -15.84 6.91 -2.39
N ARG A 338 -16.05 7.73 -3.43
CA ARG A 338 -15.92 7.33 -4.83
C ARG A 338 -14.47 7.06 -5.19
N TYR A 339 -14.24 5.99 -5.98
CA TYR A 339 -12.93 5.56 -6.45
C TYR A 339 -11.97 5.27 -5.28
N ALA A 340 -12.23 4.19 -4.53
CA ALA A 340 -11.28 3.70 -3.53
C ALA A 340 -10.00 3.23 -4.22
N ALA A 341 -8.86 3.88 -3.91
CA ALA A 341 -7.56 3.66 -4.54
C ALA A 341 -6.59 2.87 -3.64
N GLY A 342 -5.29 3.15 -3.68
CA GLY A 342 -4.25 2.43 -2.94
C GLY A 342 -4.35 2.59 -1.42
N LEU A 343 -4.47 1.48 -0.71
CA LEU A 343 -4.75 1.45 0.73
C LEU A 343 -3.49 1.61 1.58
N GLY A 344 -3.63 2.31 2.74
CA GLY A 344 -2.60 2.35 3.78
C GLY A 344 -3.10 1.75 5.08
N MET A 345 -2.30 0.87 5.70
CA MET A 345 -2.60 0.23 6.98
C MET A 345 -1.56 0.59 8.01
N THR A 346 -1.99 0.93 9.23
CA THR A 346 -1.05 1.00 10.36
C THR A 346 -0.33 -0.34 10.51
N PRO A 347 1.00 -0.39 10.43
CA PRO A 347 1.74 -1.64 10.51
C PRO A 347 1.57 -2.35 11.87
N ALA A 348 1.90 -3.64 11.92
CA ALA A 348 2.06 -4.35 13.19
C ALA A 348 3.21 -3.71 13.99
N ARG A 349 3.01 -3.53 15.29
CA ARG A 349 4.09 -3.01 16.14
C ARG A 349 5.21 -4.05 16.27
N PRO A 350 6.48 -3.66 16.13
CA PRO A 350 7.59 -4.56 16.41
C PRO A 350 7.48 -5.11 17.84
N GLY A 351 7.58 -6.43 17.99
CA GLY A 351 7.53 -7.10 19.30
C GLY A 351 6.13 -7.32 19.88
N VAL A 352 5.06 -6.84 19.26
CA VAL A 352 3.68 -7.14 19.64
C VAL A 352 3.09 -8.09 18.58
N ALA A 353 3.22 -9.38 18.80
CA ALA A 353 2.44 -10.35 18.03
C ALA A 353 0.95 -10.15 18.42
N ALA A 354 0.21 -9.42 17.58
CA ALA A 354 -1.24 -9.42 17.72
C ALA A 354 -1.72 -10.85 17.47
N ALA A 355 -2.30 -11.49 18.47
CA ALA A 355 -2.90 -12.81 18.26
C ALA A 355 -3.95 -12.69 17.13
N PRO A 356 -3.88 -13.54 16.08
CA PRO A 356 -4.82 -13.47 14.97
C PRO A 356 -6.23 -13.63 15.55
N ARG A 357 -7.09 -12.64 15.25
CA ARG A 357 -8.50 -12.73 15.65
C ARG A 357 -9.20 -13.62 14.63
N PRO A 358 -9.81 -14.73 15.07
CA PRO A 358 -10.51 -15.60 14.13
C PRO A 358 -11.57 -14.80 13.36
N CYS A 359 -11.61 -15.03 12.07
CA CYS A 359 -12.73 -14.57 11.24
C CYS A 359 -13.96 -15.40 11.65
N ARG A 360 -15.00 -14.78 12.13
CA ARG A 360 -16.25 -15.43 12.46
C ARG A 360 -17.21 -15.35 11.30
#